data_122f5c426e6a7a5f7d9557d7aa626db9
#
_entry.id   122f5c426e6a7a5f7d9557d7aa626db9
#
_cell.length_a   1.000
_cell.length_b   1.000
_cell.length_c   1.000
_cell.angle_alpha   90.00
_cell.angle_beta   90.00
_cell.angle_gamma   90.00
#
_symmetry.space_group_name_H-M   'P 1'
#
loop_
_entity.id
_entity.type
_entity.pdbx_description
1 polymer ?
#
loop_
_entity_poly.entity_id
_entity_poly.type
_entity_poly.pdbx_seq_one_letter_code
_entity_poly.pdbx_strand_id
1 'polypeptide(L)'
;MDWKPRGVLLDTKSLVRGVFDASSDEALLIGAAACGKIELFAHSKSWNAILWLVMSTLKDESGSPVYSGEKLGELRESLPIVFTS
;
A
#
# COMPACT_ATOMS: atom_id res chain seq x y z
N MET A 1 27.63 -8.34 -13.85
CA MET A 1 26.82 -8.99 -12.81
C MET A 1 25.39 -8.53 -12.93
N ASP A 2 24.50 -9.45 -13.21
CA ASP A 2 23.10 -9.11 -13.36
C ASP A 2 22.45 -8.95 -12.00
N TRP A 3 22.20 -7.72 -11.65
CA TRP A 3 21.49 -7.40 -10.42
C TRP A 3 20.01 -7.37 -10.69
N LYS A 4 19.32 -8.33 -10.16
CA LYS A 4 17.85 -8.27 -10.16
C LYS A 4 17.39 -7.56 -8.89
N PRO A 5 16.42 -6.64 -9.02
CA PRO A 5 15.83 -6.01 -7.83
C PRO A 5 15.32 -7.08 -6.88
N ARG A 6 15.55 -6.89 -5.59
CA ARG A 6 15.00 -7.81 -4.59
C ARG A 6 13.50 -7.66 -4.51
N GLY A 7 12.82 -8.79 -4.49
CA GLY A 7 11.41 -8.83 -4.19
C GLY A 7 11.18 -8.73 -2.69
N VAL A 8 10.32 -7.82 -2.26
CA VAL A 8 9.95 -7.66 -0.86
C VAL A 8 8.46 -7.86 -0.74
N LEU A 9 8.06 -8.79 0.13
CA LEU A 9 6.64 -9.03 0.42
C LEU A 9 6.23 -8.17 1.61
N LEU A 10 5.26 -7.30 1.41
CA LEU A 10 4.72 -6.45 2.45
C LEU A 10 3.52 -7.12 3.12
N ASP A 11 3.54 -7.18 4.45
CA ASP A 11 2.37 -7.60 5.21
C ASP A 11 1.39 -6.43 5.34
N THR A 12 0.23 -6.68 5.94
CA THR A 12 -0.81 -5.65 6.09
C THR A 12 -0.30 -4.43 6.84
N LYS A 13 0.44 -4.62 7.92
CA LYS A 13 0.95 -3.53 8.75
C LYS A 13 1.97 -2.69 8.00
N SER A 14 2.90 -3.32 7.30
CA SER A 14 3.90 -2.62 6.51
C SER A 14 3.26 -1.87 5.34
N LEU A 15 2.26 -2.45 4.73
CA LEU A 15 1.54 -1.83 3.63
C LEU A 15 0.80 -0.57 4.10
N VAL A 16 0.12 -0.63 5.26
CA VAL A 16 -0.54 0.53 5.85
C VAL A 16 0.47 1.65 6.12
N ARG A 17 1.60 1.33 6.72
CA ARG A 17 2.63 2.32 6.98
C ARG A 17 3.16 2.95 5.71
N GLY A 18 3.46 2.14 4.71
CA GLY A 18 4.01 2.64 3.45
C GLY A 18 3.06 3.54 2.69
N VAL A 19 1.78 3.23 2.73
CA VAL A 19 0.76 3.97 1.96
C VAL A 19 0.31 5.23 2.69
N PHE A 20 0.13 5.15 4.00
CA PHE A 20 -0.50 6.23 4.78
C PHE A 20 0.45 7.03 5.67
N ASP A 21 1.68 6.60 5.85
CA ASP A 21 2.69 7.31 6.63
C ASP A 21 3.91 7.57 5.75
N ALA A 22 3.98 8.77 5.19
CA ALA A 22 5.05 9.17 4.29
C ALA A 22 6.43 9.24 4.97
N SER A 23 6.47 9.27 6.30
CA SER A 23 7.73 9.31 7.05
C SER A 23 8.25 7.91 7.41
N SER A 24 7.50 6.85 7.10
CA SER A 24 7.89 5.49 7.44
C SER A 24 8.99 4.96 6.52
N ASP A 25 9.72 3.95 7.01
CA ASP A 25 10.71 3.23 6.20
C ASP A 25 10.03 2.50 5.04
N GLU A 26 8.81 2.02 5.24
CA GLU A 26 8.03 1.35 4.22
C GLU A 26 7.68 2.31 3.07
N ALA A 27 7.46 3.59 3.36
CA ALA A 27 7.23 4.60 2.32
C ALA A 27 8.48 4.79 1.46
N LEU A 28 9.68 4.68 2.04
CA LEU A 28 10.92 4.72 1.28
C LEU A 28 11.04 3.52 0.35
N LEU A 29 10.58 2.34 0.77
CA LEU A 29 10.56 1.16 -0.07
C LEU A 29 9.63 1.36 -1.27
N ILE A 30 8.47 1.96 -1.05
CA ILE A 30 7.53 2.27 -2.14
C ILE A 30 8.18 3.25 -3.13
N GLY A 31 8.86 4.28 -2.63
CA GLY A 31 9.61 5.20 -3.48
C GLY A 31 10.69 4.50 -4.30
N ALA A 32 11.43 3.58 -3.70
CA ALA A 32 12.44 2.80 -4.40
C ALA A 32 11.83 1.91 -5.47
N ALA A 33 10.67 1.32 -5.21
CA ALA A 33 9.95 0.51 -6.18
C ALA A 33 9.45 1.35 -7.35
N ALA A 34 8.99 2.57 -7.09
CA ALA A 34 8.56 3.50 -8.12
C ALA A 34 9.72 3.88 -9.04
N CYS A 35 10.94 3.91 -8.52
CA CYS A 35 12.15 4.17 -9.29
C CYS A 35 12.73 2.91 -9.98
N GLY A 36 12.11 1.76 -9.79
CA GLY A 36 12.56 0.51 -10.39
C GLY A 36 13.73 -0.16 -9.68
N LYS A 37 14.09 0.29 -8.48
CA LYS A 37 15.23 -0.26 -7.73
C LYS A 37 14.93 -1.57 -7.02
N ILE A 38 13.69 -1.78 -6.65
CA ILE A 38 13.22 -3.00 -5.99
C ILE A 38 11.85 -3.37 -6.52
N GLU A 39 11.43 -4.61 -6.28
CA GLU A 39 10.08 -5.07 -6.57
C GLU A 39 9.34 -5.29 -5.26
N LEU A 40 8.14 -4.75 -5.16
CA LEU A 40 7.28 -4.93 -4.00
C LEU A 40 6.10 -5.82 -4.35
N PHE A 41 5.80 -6.72 -3.44
CA PHE A 41 4.67 -7.64 -3.55
C PHE A 41 3.81 -7.54 -2.30
N ALA A 42 2.51 -7.69 -2.47
CA ALA A 42 1.59 -7.78 -1.35
C ALA A 42 0.46 -8.74 -1.72
N HIS A 43 -0.12 -9.38 -0.73
CA HIS A 43 -1.26 -10.25 -0.96
C HIS A 43 -2.54 -9.41 -1.10
N SER A 44 -3.42 -9.77 -2.02
CA SER A 44 -4.69 -9.07 -2.21
C SER A 44 -5.53 -9.03 -0.93
N LYS A 45 -5.45 -10.07 -0.10
CA LYS A 45 -6.12 -10.10 1.20
C LYS A 45 -5.61 -9.01 2.14
N SER A 46 -4.33 -8.65 2.06
CA SER A 46 -3.78 -7.55 2.86
C SER A 46 -4.40 -6.22 2.47
N TRP A 47 -4.62 -6.01 1.17
CA TRP A 47 -5.30 -4.81 0.70
C TRP A 47 -6.75 -4.77 1.16
N ASN A 48 -7.46 -5.90 1.12
CA ASN A 48 -8.83 -5.96 1.62
C ASN A 48 -8.91 -5.64 3.11
N ALA A 49 -7.93 -6.09 3.90
CA ALA A 49 -7.85 -5.73 5.32
C ALA A 49 -7.63 -4.22 5.51
N ILE A 50 -6.84 -3.59 4.65
CA ILE A 50 -6.64 -2.14 4.66
C ILE A 50 -7.94 -1.41 4.33
N LEU A 51 -8.68 -1.87 3.34
CA LEU A 51 -9.99 -1.27 3.01
C LEU A 51 -10.89 -1.23 4.24
N TRP A 52 -11.00 -2.36 4.94
CA TRP A 52 -11.79 -2.45 6.15
C TRP A 52 -11.30 -1.51 7.24
N LEU A 53 -10.00 -1.53 7.50
CA LEU A 53 -9.40 -0.70 8.54
C LEU A 53 -9.59 0.79 8.26
N VAL A 54 -9.25 1.22 7.05
CA VAL A 54 -9.31 2.63 6.68
C VAL A 54 -10.74 3.14 6.65
N MET A 55 -11.66 2.37 6.07
CA MET A 55 -13.06 2.79 5.98
C MET A 55 -13.77 2.79 7.34
N SER A 56 -13.30 1.97 8.29
CA SER A 56 -13.91 1.90 9.61
C SER A 56 -13.28 2.87 10.62
N THR A 57 -12.03 3.28 10.43
CA THR A 57 -11.31 4.12 11.41
C THR A 57 -11.11 5.56 10.95
N LEU A 58 -10.88 5.80 9.67
CA LEU A 58 -10.69 7.16 9.14
C LEU A 58 -12.03 7.70 8.64
N LYS A 59 -12.71 8.41 9.52
CA LYS A 59 -14.00 9.02 9.23
C LYS A 59 -13.92 10.52 9.40
N ASP A 60 -14.71 11.24 8.61
CA ASP A 60 -14.85 12.69 8.76
C ASP A 60 -15.81 13.05 9.90
N GLU A 61 -16.05 14.34 10.10
CA GLU A 61 -16.92 14.84 11.17
C GLU A 61 -18.35 14.34 11.06
N SER A 62 -18.81 14.01 9.85
CA SER A 62 -20.16 13.50 9.63
C SER A 62 -20.28 11.99 9.85
N GLY A 63 -19.17 11.31 10.14
CA GLY A 63 -19.12 9.87 10.31
C GLY A 63 -18.99 9.10 9.02
N SER A 64 -18.76 9.77 7.89
CA SER A 64 -18.54 9.13 6.60
C SER A 64 -17.06 8.79 6.40
N PRO A 65 -16.72 7.69 5.71
CA PRO A 65 -15.33 7.36 5.46
C PRO A 65 -14.62 8.46 4.67
N VAL A 66 -13.42 8.83 5.11
CA VAL A 66 -12.57 9.81 4.42
C VAL A 66 -12.17 9.28 3.04
N TYR A 67 -11.90 7.99 2.95
CA TYR A 67 -11.58 7.32 1.70
C TYR A 67 -12.75 6.42 1.28
N SER A 68 -13.28 6.64 0.09
CA SER A 68 -14.26 5.74 -0.51
C SER A 68 -13.56 4.49 -1.07
N GLY A 69 -14.32 3.42 -1.28
CA GLY A 69 -13.79 2.23 -1.92
C GLY A 69 -13.23 2.52 -3.31
N GLU A 70 -13.85 3.44 -4.05
CA GLU A 70 -13.38 3.88 -5.35
C GLU A 70 -12.01 4.58 -5.27
N LYS A 71 -11.84 5.50 -4.34
CA LYS A 71 -10.57 6.17 -4.12
C LYS A 71 -9.46 5.21 -3.71
N LEU A 72 -9.77 4.25 -2.86
CA LEU A 72 -8.80 3.24 -2.44
C LEU A 72 -8.44 2.32 -3.60
N GLY A 73 -9.38 2.02 -4.50
CA GLY A 73 -9.10 1.27 -5.71
C GLY A 73 -8.14 2.01 -6.64
N GLU A 74 -8.35 3.31 -6.84
CA GLU A 74 -7.46 4.16 -7.62
C GLU A 74 -6.07 4.22 -7.00
N LEU A 75 -6.00 4.35 -5.69
CA LEU A 75 -4.73 4.35 -4.97
C LEU A 75 -3.97 3.04 -5.18
N ARG A 76 -4.65 1.90 -5.07
CA ARG A 76 -4.06 0.60 -5.32
C ARG A 76 -3.44 0.51 -6.71
N GLU A 77 -4.15 0.98 -7.72
CA GLU A 77 -3.66 0.96 -9.10
C GLU A 77 -2.44 1.85 -9.31
N SER A 78 -2.33 2.93 -8.55
CA SER A 78 -1.21 3.85 -8.66
C SER A 78 0.05 3.38 -7.91
N LEU A 79 -0.07 2.40 -7.02
CA LEU A 79 1.05 1.91 -6.23
C LEU A 79 1.97 1.00 -7.06
N PRO A 80 3.30 1.15 -6.91
CA PRO A 80 4.27 0.28 -7.58
C PRO A 80 4.42 -1.05 -6.83
N ILE A 81 3.30 -1.72 -6.59
CA ILE A 81 3.22 -2.97 -5.83
C ILE A 81 2.44 -3.99 -6.64
N VAL A 82 2.98 -5.21 -6.75
CA VAL A 82 2.28 -6.31 -7.39
C VAL A 82 1.43 -7.01 -6.34
N PHE A 83 0.13 -7.02 -6.54
CA PHE A 83 -0.79 -7.71 -5.65
C PHE A 83 -1.03 -9.13 -6.15
N THR A 84 -0.76 -10.10 -5.29
CA THR A 84 -0.92 -11.52 -5.60
C THR A 84 -2.19 -12.07 -4.96
N SER A 85 -2.73 -13.09 -5.56
CA SER A 85 -3.94 -13.75 -5.01
C SER A 85 -3.58 -14.90 -4.11
#